data_f7d98d1d2186a9867330856f4a66176b
#
_entry.id   f7d98d1d2186a9867330856f4a66176b
#
_cell.length_a   1.000
_cell.length_b   1.000
_cell.length_c   1.000
_cell.angle_alpha   90.00
_cell.angle_beta   90.00
_cell.angle_gamma   90.00
#
_symmetry.space_group_name_H-M   'P 1'
#
loop_
_entity.id
_entity.type
_entity.pdbx_description
1 polymer ?
#
loop_
_entity_poly.entity_id
_entity_poly.type
_entity_poly.pdbx_seq_one_letter_code
_entity_poly.pdbx_strand_id
1 'polypeptide(L)'
;VFAFLFAFILCFGCIDVRADDGGYTIDDYKVNAIYHSNNTIDVKEVIDVNFSSNRHGIYRNIPETMYVNRDEKYKLSIKNITVLNDEYEVDYDSGNRVIQIGSEDYTIIGPHTYTLTYTIVIPEDYHSDLDFIYYSVLGNNWDTTINHFSFDIQFEKALTEKEMSNIEVFSGNLGNQSNDLNVTPIITSTSISGSAYNIGAKQAITIFGKLRKNYFVGAKQTTSKVPFVFLGLAILFGLYSLVRCLLIKKTHITPIVNFYPPKDMDPAMVGTIVDESVDQEDLMALIPYWASKGYLTISETSDDLILTKVEDHEPPVLN
;
A
#
# COMPACT_ATOMS: atom_id res chain seq x y z
N VAL A 1 -43.64 -34.75 0.76
CA VAL A 1 -42.33 -34.11 0.98
C VAL A 1 -41.40 -34.57 -0.14
N PHE A 2 -41.33 -33.80 -1.24
CA PHE A 2 -40.43 -34.07 -2.37
C PHE A 2 -39.16 -33.30 -2.19
N ALA A 3 -38.04 -34.00 -1.99
CA ALA A 3 -36.69 -33.45 -2.02
C ALA A 3 -36.24 -33.43 -3.49
N PHE A 4 -36.11 -32.25 -4.08
CA PHE A 4 -35.44 -32.05 -5.37
C PHE A 4 -33.94 -32.02 -5.15
N LEU A 5 -33.29 -33.11 -5.54
CA LEU A 5 -31.84 -33.21 -5.60
C LEU A 5 -31.36 -32.53 -6.91
N PHE A 6 -30.85 -31.32 -6.83
CA PHE A 6 -30.25 -30.60 -7.96
C PHE A 6 -28.79 -31.07 -8.10
N ALA A 7 -28.57 -32.06 -8.95
CA ALA A 7 -27.23 -32.49 -9.34
C ALA A 7 -26.64 -31.44 -10.29
N PHE A 8 -25.78 -30.54 -9.75
CA PHE A 8 -24.96 -29.64 -10.56
C PHE A 8 -23.78 -30.42 -11.11
N ILE A 9 -23.93 -30.92 -12.34
CA ILE A 9 -22.79 -31.50 -13.08
C ILE A 9 -21.87 -30.34 -13.48
N LEU A 10 -20.84 -30.12 -12.69
CA LEU A 10 -19.68 -29.32 -13.08
C LEU A 10 -18.90 -30.09 -14.16
N CYS A 11 -19.23 -29.84 -15.43
CA CYS A 11 -18.28 -30.09 -16.50
C CYS A 11 -17.06 -29.19 -16.28
N PHE A 12 -16.06 -29.69 -15.55
CA PHE A 12 -14.71 -29.19 -15.68
C PHE A 12 -14.21 -29.59 -17.06
N GLY A 13 -14.53 -28.81 -18.07
CA GLY A 13 -13.69 -28.74 -19.25
C GLY A 13 -12.32 -28.38 -18.75
N CYS A 14 -11.34 -29.23 -18.95
CA CYS A 14 -9.93 -28.84 -18.91
C CYS A 14 -9.76 -27.73 -19.93
N ILE A 15 -9.87 -26.50 -19.48
CA ILE A 15 -9.31 -25.37 -20.20
C ILE A 15 -7.82 -25.60 -20.04
N ASP A 16 -7.17 -26.10 -21.09
CA ASP A 16 -5.73 -25.89 -21.23
C ASP A 16 -5.55 -24.37 -21.18
N VAL A 17 -5.25 -23.84 -20.01
CA VAL A 17 -4.69 -22.52 -19.85
C VAL A 17 -3.28 -22.64 -20.41
N ARG A 18 -3.18 -22.59 -21.74
CA ARG A 18 -1.95 -22.12 -22.38
C ARG A 18 -1.72 -20.76 -21.75
N ALA A 19 -0.62 -20.65 -21.01
CA ALA A 19 -0.11 -19.33 -20.65
C ALA A 19 -0.11 -18.53 -21.96
N ASP A 20 -0.90 -17.47 -22.03
CA ASP A 20 -0.83 -16.53 -23.13
C ASP A 20 0.62 -16.08 -23.13
N ASP A 21 1.39 -16.45 -24.16
CA ASP A 21 2.82 -16.12 -24.28
C ASP A 21 3.03 -14.61 -24.47
N GLY A 22 1.98 -13.82 -24.22
CA GLY A 22 1.97 -12.37 -24.39
C GLY A 22 2.17 -11.95 -25.84
N GLY A 23 2.19 -12.91 -26.80
CA GLY A 23 2.44 -12.68 -28.22
C GLY A 23 3.91 -12.38 -28.55
N TYR A 24 4.84 -12.75 -27.67
CA TYR A 24 6.29 -12.70 -27.90
C TYR A 24 7.01 -13.70 -26.98
N THR A 25 8.24 -14.05 -27.35
CA THR A 25 9.20 -14.78 -26.54
C THR A 25 10.48 -13.96 -26.40
N ILE A 26 11.24 -14.21 -25.34
CA ILE A 26 12.59 -13.64 -25.16
C ILE A 26 13.60 -14.73 -25.56
N ASP A 27 14.32 -14.48 -26.65
CA ASP A 27 15.30 -15.44 -27.16
C ASP A 27 16.60 -15.42 -26.37
N ASP A 28 17.10 -14.22 -26.03
CA ASP A 28 18.28 -14.02 -25.18
C ASP A 28 18.09 -12.81 -24.28
N TYR A 29 18.43 -12.96 -23.01
CA TYR A 29 18.37 -11.88 -22.04
C TYR A 29 19.66 -11.81 -21.23
N LYS A 30 20.40 -10.71 -21.39
CA LYS A 30 21.68 -10.47 -20.73
C LYS A 30 21.57 -9.36 -19.70
N VAL A 31 22.05 -9.64 -18.49
CA VAL A 31 22.16 -8.65 -17.41
C VAL A 31 23.64 -8.48 -17.04
N ASN A 32 24.16 -7.27 -17.26
CA ASN A 32 25.47 -6.86 -16.76
C ASN A 32 25.27 -5.85 -15.63
N ALA A 33 25.89 -6.10 -14.49
CA ALA A 33 25.73 -5.22 -13.32
C ALA A 33 27.07 -4.91 -12.67
N ILE A 34 27.18 -3.70 -12.12
CA ILE A 34 28.32 -3.29 -11.30
C ILE A 34 27.80 -2.95 -9.92
N TYR A 35 28.22 -3.73 -8.93
CA TYR A 35 27.86 -3.54 -7.54
C TYR A 35 28.90 -2.66 -6.83
N HIS A 36 28.51 -1.43 -6.54
CA HIS A 36 29.39 -0.43 -5.96
C HIS A 36 29.50 -0.54 -4.43
N SER A 37 30.59 -0.02 -3.90
CA SER A 37 30.88 -0.01 -2.46
C SER A 37 29.89 0.85 -1.63
N ASN A 38 29.12 1.72 -2.28
CA ASN A 38 28.09 2.56 -1.65
C ASN A 38 26.68 1.92 -1.67
N ASN A 39 26.59 0.61 -1.94
CA ASN A 39 25.35 -0.14 -2.05
C ASN A 39 24.43 0.32 -3.20
N THR A 40 25.02 0.74 -4.29
CA THR A 40 24.29 0.97 -5.56
C THR A 40 24.67 -0.10 -6.58
N ILE A 41 23.77 -0.39 -7.50
CA ILE A 41 24.01 -1.30 -8.61
C ILE A 41 23.70 -0.58 -9.91
N ASP A 42 24.70 -0.41 -10.77
CA ASP A 42 24.48 0.02 -12.13
C ASP A 42 24.21 -1.19 -12.99
N VAL A 43 23.07 -1.19 -13.65
CA VAL A 43 22.57 -2.32 -14.43
C VAL A 43 22.44 -1.95 -15.89
N LYS A 44 22.89 -2.86 -16.77
CA LYS A 44 22.63 -2.85 -18.21
C LYS A 44 21.95 -4.14 -18.60
N GLU A 45 20.77 -4.04 -19.19
CA GLU A 45 20.00 -5.16 -19.73
C GLU A 45 20.01 -5.09 -21.25
N VAL A 46 20.19 -6.25 -21.89
CA VAL A 46 20.01 -6.46 -23.33
C VAL A 46 19.02 -7.59 -23.50
N ILE A 47 17.91 -7.32 -24.18
CA ILE A 47 16.77 -8.23 -24.27
C ILE A 47 16.44 -8.44 -25.74
N ASP A 48 16.74 -9.61 -26.26
CA ASP A 48 16.40 -10.03 -27.63
C ASP A 48 15.03 -10.69 -27.62
N VAL A 49 14.04 -10.00 -28.17
CA VAL A 49 12.63 -10.38 -28.19
C VAL A 49 12.23 -10.81 -29.59
N ASN A 50 11.42 -11.84 -29.70
CA ASN A 50 10.82 -12.27 -30.96
C ASN A 50 9.28 -12.16 -30.86
N PHE A 51 8.70 -11.18 -31.54
CA PHE A 51 7.26 -10.93 -31.56
C PHE A 51 6.56 -11.86 -32.56
N SER A 52 5.67 -12.71 -32.06
CA SER A 52 4.83 -13.61 -32.87
C SER A 52 3.57 -12.90 -33.40
N SER A 53 3.23 -11.75 -32.85
CA SER A 53 2.12 -10.89 -33.28
C SER A 53 2.52 -9.42 -33.19
N ASN A 54 1.75 -8.55 -33.88
CA ASN A 54 1.99 -7.11 -33.81
C ASN A 54 1.85 -6.58 -32.40
N ARG A 55 2.90 -5.94 -31.87
CA ARG A 55 2.95 -5.34 -30.54
C ARG A 55 3.59 -3.95 -30.62
N HIS A 56 3.19 -3.06 -29.71
CA HIS A 56 3.77 -1.73 -29.59
C HIS A 56 5.12 -1.73 -28.85
N GLY A 57 5.49 -2.84 -28.18
CA GLY A 57 6.72 -2.98 -27.43
C GLY A 57 6.57 -3.91 -26.24
N ILE A 58 7.39 -3.68 -25.22
CA ILE A 58 7.42 -4.48 -23.99
C ILE A 58 7.29 -3.60 -22.75
N TYR A 59 6.87 -4.22 -21.63
CA TYR A 59 6.91 -3.63 -20.30
C TYR A 59 8.02 -4.25 -19.46
N ARG A 60 8.91 -3.43 -18.93
CA ARG A 60 9.92 -3.86 -17.94
C ARG A 60 9.54 -3.36 -16.55
N ASN A 61 9.10 -4.27 -15.70
CA ASN A 61 8.71 -3.97 -14.34
C ASN A 61 9.87 -4.30 -13.38
N ILE A 62 10.43 -3.29 -12.70
CA ILE A 62 11.52 -3.42 -11.74
C ILE A 62 10.97 -3.18 -10.33
N PRO A 63 10.99 -4.17 -9.43
CA PRO A 63 10.49 -3.97 -8.07
C PRO A 63 11.28 -2.90 -7.30
N GLU A 64 10.58 -1.95 -6.67
CA GLU A 64 11.17 -0.99 -5.72
C GLU A 64 11.05 -1.46 -4.26
N THR A 65 10.70 -2.72 -4.06
CA THR A 65 10.68 -3.34 -2.73
C THR A 65 11.42 -4.68 -2.80
N MET A 66 12.39 -4.84 -1.93
CA MET A 66 13.17 -6.05 -1.74
C MET A 66 12.75 -6.70 -0.43
N TYR A 67 12.38 -7.97 -0.46
CA TYR A 67 12.04 -8.77 0.72
C TYR A 67 13.18 -9.75 0.98
N VAL A 68 13.92 -9.55 2.06
CA VAL A 68 14.99 -10.47 2.50
C VAL A 68 14.39 -11.67 3.23
N ASN A 69 13.33 -11.41 4.00
CA ASN A 69 12.51 -12.42 4.66
C ASN A 69 11.07 -11.86 4.88
N ARG A 70 10.21 -12.58 5.62
CA ARG A 70 8.81 -12.17 5.85
C ARG A 70 8.67 -10.83 6.56
N ASP A 71 9.59 -10.53 7.47
CA ASP A 71 9.52 -9.37 8.37
C ASP A 71 10.45 -8.23 7.93
N GLU A 72 11.37 -8.51 7.02
CA GLU A 72 12.40 -7.58 6.60
C GLU A 72 12.27 -7.21 5.13
N LYS A 73 11.94 -5.94 4.91
CA LYS A 73 11.80 -5.36 3.58
C LYS A 73 12.54 -4.03 3.48
N TYR A 74 13.13 -3.81 2.33
CA TYR A 74 13.83 -2.55 1.99
C TYR A 74 13.16 -1.89 0.80
N LYS A 75 12.99 -0.57 0.89
CA LYS A 75 12.51 0.23 -0.24
C LYS A 75 13.68 0.65 -1.09
N LEU A 76 13.76 0.12 -2.28
CA LEU A 76 14.76 0.47 -3.30
C LEU A 76 14.37 1.78 -3.99
N SER A 77 15.32 2.38 -4.70
CA SER A 77 15.06 3.50 -5.59
C SER A 77 15.73 3.25 -6.94
N ILE A 78 14.95 3.23 -8.00
CA ILE A 78 15.45 3.06 -9.37
C ILE A 78 15.67 4.43 -9.98
N LYS A 79 16.88 4.71 -10.48
CA LYS A 79 17.31 6.00 -11.01
C LYS A 79 18.03 5.86 -12.33
N ASN A 80 18.27 6.98 -12.99
CA ASN A 80 19.10 7.09 -14.22
C ASN A 80 18.65 6.10 -15.31
N ILE A 81 17.33 5.92 -15.47
CA ILE A 81 16.77 5.00 -16.46
C ILE A 81 17.01 5.60 -17.83
N THR A 82 17.55 4.80 -18.74
CA THR A 82 17.74 5.15 -20.14
C THR A 82 17.52 3.93 -21.02
N VAL A 83 16.75 4.08 -22.07
CA VAL A 83 16.58 3.07 -23.13
C VAL A 83 17.28 3.57 -24.41
N LEU A 84 18.00 2.69 -25.06
CA LEU A 84 18.78 3.02 -26.25
C LEU A 84 17.97 2.74 -27.52
N ASN A 85 17.84 3.72 -28.37
CA ASN A 85 17.23 3.65 -29.72
C ASN A 85 15.71 3.39 -29.76
N ASP A 86 15.03 3.25 -28.62
CA ASP A 86 13.59 3.08 -28.54
C ASP A 86 12.96 4.22 -27.75
N GLU A 87 11.72 4.55 -28.06
CA GLU A 87 10.90 5.44 -27.24
C GLU A 87 10.54 4.71 -25.93
N TYR A 88 10.42 5.43 -24.83
CA TYR A 88 10.00 4.84 -23.57
C TYR A 88 9.33 5.85 -22.64
N GLU A 89 8.46 5.34 -21.80
CA GLU A 89 7.86 6.05 -20.69
C GLU A 89 8.13 5.33 -19.37
N VAL A 90 8.19 6.10 -18.28
CA VAL A 90 8.48 5.57 -16.95
C VAL A 90 7.37 5.95 -16.00
N ASP A 91 6.75 4.95 -15.39
CA ASP A 91 5.69 5.11 -14.41
C ASP A 91 5.99 4.32 -13.14
N TYR A 92 5.11 4.43 -12.16
CA TYR A 92 5.16 3.70 -10.91
C TYR A 92 3.80 3.05 -10.65
N ASP A 93 3.77 1.73 -10.64
CA ASP A 93 2.57 0.98 -10.32
C ASP A 93 2.85 -0.18 -9.35
N SER A 94 1.98 -0.32 -8.37
CA SER A 94 1.91 -1.48 -7.45
C SER A 94 3.26 -1.88 -6.84
N GLY A 95 4.12 -0.89 -6.55
CA GLY A 95 5.44 -1.11 -5.94
C GLY A 95 6.55 -1.40 -6.94
N ASN A 96 6.29 -1.26 -8.24
CA ASN A 96 7.26 -1.44 -9.31
C ASN A 96 7.53 -0.13 -10.04
N ARG A 97 8.77 0.06 -10.49
CA ARG A 97 9.09 1.00 -11.56
C ARG A 97 8.73 0.31 -12.87
N VAL A 98 7.76 0.86 -13.58
CA VAL A 98 7.28 0.36 -14.87
C VAL A 98 7.93 1.16 -15.99
N ILE A 99 8.64 0.49 -16.86
CA ILE A 99 9.24 1.07 -18.06
C ILE A 99 8.50 0.48 -19.26
N GLN A 100 7.66 1.29 -19.89
CA GLN A 100 7.02 0.95 -21.16
C GLN A 100 8.00 1.30 -22.26
N ILE A 101 8.43 0.33 -23.07
CA ILE A 101 9.42 0.51 -24.13
C ILE A 101 8.77 0.19 -25.45
N GLY A 102 8.72 1.17 -26.35
CA GLY A 102 8.10 1.09 -27.67
C GLY A 102 7.24 2.32 -27.96
N SER A 103 6.61 2.35 -29.11
CA SER A 103 5.82 3.49 -29.61
C SER A 103 4.33 3.16 -29.66
N GLU A 104 3.49 4.13 -29.34
CA GLU A 104 2.04 4.01 -29.52
C GLU A 104 1.63 4.09 -31.00
N ASP A 105 2.46 4.73 -31.86
CA ASP A 105 2.15 5.03 -33.25
C ASP A 105 2.40 3.85 -34.20
N TYR A 106 3.30 2.91 -33.86
CA TYR A 106 3.62 1.77 -34.70
C TYR A 106 3.76 0.47 -33.91
N THR A 107 3.61 -0.63 -34.65
CA THR A 107 3.77 -1.97 -34.11
C THR A 107 4.97 -2.67 -34.68
N ILE A 108 5.54 -3.61 -33.93
CA ILE A 108 6.68 -4.44 -34.27
C ILE A 108 6.23 -5.89 -34.37
N ILE A 109 6.75 -6.64 -35.32
CA ILE A 109 6.64 -8.09 -35.47
C ILE A 109 8.01 -8.67 -35.81
N GLY A 110 8.29 -9.90 -35.34
CA GLY A 110 9.59 -10.54 -35.54
C GLY A 110 10.62 -10.09 -34.47
N PRO A 111 11.93 -10.25 -34.76
CA PRO A 111 12.99 -9.98 -33.79
C PRO A 111 13.20 -8.48 -33.55
N HIS A 112 13.40 -8.11 -32.29
CA HIS A 112 13.80 -6.77 -31.87
C HIS A 112 14.66 -6.85 -30.60
N THR A 113 15.69 -6.00 -30.50
CA THR A 113 16.61 -5.97 -29.36
C THR A 113 16.41 -4.68 -28.57
N TYR A 114 16.06 -4.79 -27.29
CA TYR A 114 16.00 -3.69 -26.36
C TYR A 114 17.26 -3.60 -25.54
N THR A 115 17.78 -2.40 -25.34
CA THR A 115 18.90 -2.14 -24.45
C THR A 115 18.52 -1.03 -23.47
N LEU A 116 18.56 -1.35 -22.18
CA LEU A 116 18.26 -0.37 -21.13
C LEU A 116 19.33 -0.36 -20.05
N THR A 117 19.51 0.80 -19.43
CA THR A 117 20.39 0.99 -18.28
C THR A 117 19.65 1.70 -17.17
N TYR A 118 20.00 1.38 -15.93
CA TYR A 118 19.47 2.05 -14.73
C TYR A 118 20.37 1.81 -13.52
N THR A 119 20.16 2.59 -12.46
CA THR A 119 20.86 2.44 -11.19
C THR A 119 19.87 2.05 -10.10
N ILE A 120 20.12 0.95 -9.41
CA ILE A 120 19.40 0.56 -8.20
C ILE A 120 20.14 1.17 -7.01
N VAL A 121 19.43 1.90 -6.16
CA VAL A 121 19.95 2.40 -4.89
C VAL A 121 19.33 1.58 -3.77
N ILE A 122 20.17 0.83 -3.05
CA ILE A 122 19.77 0.01 -1.92
C ILE A 122 20.08 0.82 -0.65
N PRO A 123 19.11 0.97 0.29
CA PRO A 123 19.36 1.68 1.54
C PRO A 123 20.32 0.90 2.43
N GLU A 124 20.86 1.55 3.44
CA GLU A 124 21.63 0.89 4.50
C GLU A 124 20.75 -0.15 5.22
N ASP A 125 21.30 -1.32 5.47
CA ASP A 125 20.64 -2.34 6.25
C ASP A 125 20.68 -2.05 7.76
N TYR A 126 19.83 -2.73 8.53
CA TYR A 126 19.74 -2.55 9.97
C TYR A 126 20.56 -3.57 10.78
N HIS A 127 21.31 -4.45 10.09
CA HIS A 127 22.13 -5.45 10.77
C HIS A 127 23.38 -4.81 11.39
N SER A 128 23.68 -5.22 12.63
CA SER A 128 24.82 -4.68 13.37
C SER A 128 26.14 -5.40 13.06
N ASP A 129 26.06 -6.62 12.57
CA ASP A 129 27.17 -7.58 12.52
C ASP A 129 27.57 -8.02 11.11
N LEU A 130 26.70 -7.79 10.13
CA LEU A 130 26.95 -8.19 8.74
C LEU A 130 26.28 -7.21 7.76
N ASP A 131 26.76 -7.20 6.53
CA ASP A 131 26.06 -6.69 5.36
C ASP A 131 25.65 -7.88 4.48
N PHE A 132 24.79 -7.68 3.49
CA PHE A 132 24.39 -8.77 2.61
C PHE A 132 24.18 -8.30 1.17
N ILE A 133 24.39 -9.19 0.22
CA ILE A 133 23.93 -9.09 -1.14
C ILE A 133 22.55 -9.75 -1.21
N TYR A 134 21.58 -9.03 -1.75
CA TYR A 134 20.30 -9.61 -2.17
C TYR A 134 19.92 -8.92 -3.48
N TYR A 135 20.12 -9.62 -4.58
CA TYR A 135 19.85 -9.06 -5.90
C TYR A 135 19.14 -10.08 -6.78
N SER A 136 17.92 -9.71 -7.19
CA SER A 136 17.13 -10.47 -8.16
C SER A 136 17.62 -10.08 -9.55
N VAL A 137 18.58 -10.85 -10.07
CA VAL A 137 19.17 -10.61 -11.40
C VAL A 137 18.16 -10.82 -12.52
N LEU A 138 17.21 -11.72 -12.31
CA LEU A 138 16.02 -11.89 -13.12
C LEU A 138 14.80 -11.77 -12.22
N GLY A 139 13.99 -10.74 -12.43
CA GLY A 139 12.73 -10.54 -11.71
C GLY A 139 11.62 -11.46 -12.24
N ASN A 140 10.62 -11.73 -11.40
CA ASN A 140 9.47 -12.59 -11.72
C ASN A 140 8.33 -11.88 -12.48
N ASN A 141 8.56 -10.72 -13.04
CA ASN A 141 7.52 -9.92 -13.70
C ASN A 141 7.40 -10.16 -15.21
N TRP A 142 8.02 -11.20 -15.71
CA TRP A 142 7.88 -11.61 -17.11
C TRP A 142 6.73 -12.59 -17.29
N ASP A 143 5.80 -12.25 -18.18
CA ASP A 143 4.63 -13.09 -18.54
C ASP A 143 4.88 -13.99 -19.75
N THR A 144 6.13 -14.08 -20.19
CA THR A 144 6.58 -14.86 -21.34
C THR A 144 7.71 -15.81 -20.95
N THR A 145 8.06 -16.72 -21.86
CA THR A 145 9.20 -17.60 -21.70
C THR A 145 10.49 -16.90 -22.11
N ILE A 146 11.59 -17.23 -21.43
CA ILE A 146 12.94 -16.78 -21.75
C ILE A 146 13.77 -18.01 -22.15
N ASN A 147 14.20 -18.07 -23.40
CA ASN A 147 14.92 -19.22 -23.93
C ASN A 147 16.31 -19.33 -23.33
N HIS A 148 17.03 -18.23 -23.24
CA HIS A 148 18.34 -18.14 -22.61
C HIS A 148 18.44 -16.86 -21.78
N PHE A 149 19.01 -17.00 -20.58
CA PHE A 149 19.32 -15.88 -19.68
C PHE A 149 20.78 -16.00 -19.24
N SER A 150 21.48 -14.87 -19.20
CA SER A 150 22.82 -14.81 -18.64
C SER A 150 23.03 -13.53 -17.83
N PHE A 151 23.88 -13.60 -16.82
CA PHE A 151 24.23 -12.47 -16.00
C PHE A 151 25.73 -12.44 -15.67
N ASP A 152 26.25 -11.23 -15.51
CA ASP A 152 27.59 -10.96 -14.99
C ASP A 152 27.52 -9.77 -14.02
N ILE A 153 27.81 -10.01 -12.75
CA ILE A 153 27.83 -8.99 -11.70
C ILE A 153 29.28 -8.76 -11.30
N GLN A 154 29.76 -7.56 -11.51
CA GLN A 154 31.10 -7.13 -11.10
C GLN A 154 31.02 -6.42 -9.74
N PHE A 155 31.97 -6.67 -8.84
CA PHE A 155 32.07 -6.01 -7.54
C PHE A 155 33.23 -5.03 -7.52
N GLU A 156 32.95 -3.80 -7.14
CA GLU A 156 33.98 -2.78 -6.96
C GLU A 156 34.95 -3.13 -5.83
N LYS A 157 34.48 -3.82 -4.81
CA LYS A 157 35.26 -4.28 -3.65
C LYS A 157 35.32 -5.80 -3.64
N ALA A 158 36.52 -6.37 -3.60
CA ALA A 158 36.70 -7.81 -3.66
C ALA A 158 36.06 -8.55 -2.48
N LEU A 159 35.46 -9.70 -2.78
CA LEU A 159 34.95 -10.67 -1.84
C LEU A 159 36.10 -11.49 -1.26
N THR A 160 35.99 -11.90 0.00
CA THR A 160 36.86 -12.87 0.63
C THR A 160 36.45 -14.31 0.28
N GLU A 161 37.30 -15.28 0.49
CA GLU A 161 36.95 -16.69 0.29
C GLU A 161 35.74 -17.14 1.11
N LYS A 162 35.65 -16.65 2.35
CA LYS A 162 34.50 -16.92 3.22
C LYS A 162 33.20 -16.32 2.65
N GLU A 163 33.25 -15.11 2.11
CA GLU A 163 32.08 -14.46 1.50
C GLU A 163 31.66 -15.17 0.22
N MET A 164 32.62 -15.56 -0.63
CA MET A 164 32.35 -16.34 -1.83
C MET A 164 31.65 -17.69 -1.52
N SER A 165 32.09 -18.38 -0.45
CA SER A 165 31.50 -19.66 -0.03
C SER A 165 30.08 -19.52 0.57
N ASN A 166 29.65 -18.31 0.93
CA ASN A 166 28.32 -18.01 1.47
C ASN A 166 27.35 -17.47 0.41
N ILE A 167 27.75 -17.43 -0.86
CA ILE A 167 26.87 -17.00 -1.93
C ILE A 167 25.96 -18.15 -2.34
N GLU A 168 24.67 -17.90 -2.31
CA GLU A 168 23.61 -18.82 -2.69
C GLU A 168 22.82 -18.25 -3.88
N VAL A 169 22.35 -19.13 -4.75
CA VAL A 169 21.47 -18.76 -5.86
C VAL A 169 20.14 -19.47 -5.67
N PHE A 170 19.09 -18.68 -5.62
CA PHE A 170 17.71 -19.14 -5.62
C PHE A 170 17.09 -18.91 -7.00
N SER A 171 16.39 -19.90 -7.53
CA SER A 171 15.72 -19.77 -8.82
C SER A 171 14.41 -20.55 -8.87
N GLY A 172 13.48 -20.09 -9.71
CA GLY A 172 12.15 -20.69 -9.86
C GLY A 172 11.02 -19.74 -9.54
N ASN A 173 9.90 -20.27 -9.09
CA ASN A 173 8.71 -19.47 -8.75
C ASN A 173 8.92 -18.62 -7.48
N LEU A 174 8.17 -17.52 -7.38
CA LEU A 174 8.23 -16.60 -6.24
C LEU A 174 8.05 -17.35 -4.90
N GLY A 175 8.95 -17.08 -3.95
CA GLY A 175 8.95 -17.70 -2.62
C GLY A 175 9.67 -19.05 -2.55
N ASN A 176 10.20 -19.55 -3.65
CA ASN A 176 11.01 -20.76 -3.68
C ASN A 176 12.40 -20.48 -3.08
N GLN A 177 12.88 -21.39 -2.22
CA GLN A 177 14.20 -21.33 -1.60
C GLN A 177 15.15 -22.39 -2.18
N SER A 178 14.86 -22.87 -3.38
CA SER A 178 15.66 -23.84 -4.13
C SER A 178 16.23 -23.19 -5.40
N ASN A 179 17.09 -23.93 -6.09
CA ASN A 179 17.65 -23.55 -7.37
C ASN A 179 17.05 -24.45 -8.47
N ASP A 180 15.75 -24.27 -8.75
CA ASP A 180 14.99 -25.13 -9.65
C ASP A 180 15.45 -25.02 -11.12
N LEU A 181 16.01 -23.89 -11.52
CA LEU A 181 16.57 -23.69 -12.86
C LEU A 181 18.00 -24.21 -13.00
N ASN A 182 18.53 -24.84 -11.93
CA ASN A 182 19.89 -25.42 -11.91
C ASN A 182 20.99 -24.43 -12.34
N VAL A 183 20.86 -23.18 -11.95
CA VAL A 183 21.88 -22.16 -12.23
C VAL A 183 23.16 -22.54 -11.49
N THR A 184 24.24 -22.71 -12.21
CA THR A 184 25.57 -22.97 -11.62
C THR A 184 26.39 -21.68 -11.74
N PRO A 185 26.52 -20.87 -10.65
CA PRO A 185 27.26 -19.62 -10.70
C PRO A 185 28.77 -19.89 -10.74
N ILE A 186 29.48 -19.06 -11.50
CA ILE A 186 30.90 -18.91 -11.43
C ILE A 186 31.20 -17.74 -10.52
N ILE A 187 31.78 -18.01 -9.35
CA ILE A 187 32.06 -17.01 -8.32
C ILE A 187 33.56 -16.79 -8.23
N THR A 188 33.95 -15.52 -8.40
CA THR A 188 35.34 -15.06 -8.20
C THR A 188 35.36 -14.00 -7.09
N SER A 189 36.55 -13.53 -6.73
CA SER A 189 36.67 -12.45 -5.74
C SER A 189 36.07 -11.12 -6.22
N THR A 190 35.88 -10.93 -7.51
CA THR A 190 35.39 -9.67 -8.09
C THR A 190 34.15 -9.82 -8.97
N SER A 191 33.65 -11.02 -9.16
CA SER A 191 32.47 -11.23 -10.00
C SER A 191 31.65 -12.45 -9.62
N ILE A 192 30.38 -12.42 -9.97
CA ILE A 192 29.45 -13.57 -9.97
C ILE A 192 28.78 -13.59 -11.33
N SER A 193 28.93 -14.68 -12.07
CA SER A 193 28.26 -14.85 -13.36
C SER A 193 27.56 -16.21 -13.43
N GLY A 194 26.57 -16.32 -14.33
CA GLY A 194 25.82 -17.56 -14.53
C GLY A 194 24.86 -17.46 -15.69
N SER A 195 24.23 -18.58 -16.01
CA SER A 195 23.21 -18.66 -17.05
C SER A 195 22.14 -19.69 -16.70
N ALA A 196 21.00 -19.55 -17.35
CA ALA A 196 19.88 -20.50 -17.29
C ALA A 196 19.18 -20.56 -18.66
N TYR A 197 18.49 -21.66 -18.90
CA TYR A 197 17.77 -21.93 -20.16
C TYR A 197 16.32 -22.31 -19.85
N ASN A 198 15.44 -22.06 -20.83
CA ASN A 198 14.03 -22.47 -20.79
C ASN A 198 13.30 -22.00 -19.52
N ILE A 199 13.46 -20.72 -19.21
CA ILE A 199 12.85 -20.11 -18.04
C ILE A 199 11.37 -19.85 -18.35
N GLY A 200 10.48 -20.37 -17.52
CA GLY A 200 9.04 -20.15 -17.65
C GLY A 200 8.61 -18.77 -17.18
N ALA A 201 7.39 -18.39 -17.58
CA ALA A 201 6.77 -17.16 -17.09
C ALA A 201 6.76 -17.10 -15.55
N LYS A 202 6.95 -15.90 -15.00
CA LYS A 202 6.96 -15.62 -13.55
C LYS A 202 8.07 -16.28 -12.74
N GLN A 203 9.04 -16.93 -13.37
CA GLN A 203 10.22 -17.43 -12.69
C GLN A 203 11.27 -16.32 -12.51
N ALA A 204 12.07 -16.43 -11.45
CA ALA A 204 13.08 -15.46 -11.06
C ALA A 204 14.43 -16.15 -10.76
N ILE A 205 15.51 -15.38 -10.77
CA ILE A 205 16.83 -15.78 -10.30
C ILE A 205 17.32 -14.71 -9.33
N THR A 206 17.63 -15.12 -8.10
CA THR A 206 18.07 -14.22 -7.03
C THR A 206 19.39 -14.70 -6.46
N ILE A 207 20.33 -13.79 -6.27
CA ILE A 207 21.61 -14.03 -5.61
C ILE A 207 21.52 -13.48 -4.20
N PHE A 208 21.88 -14.32 -3.24
CA PHE A 208 21.99 -13.97 -1.83
C PHE A 208 23.41 -14.28 -1.32
N GLY A 209 23.96 -13.42 -0.49
CA GLY A 209 25.26 -13.62 0.12
C GLY A 209 25.45 -12.79 1.38
N LYS A 210 26.03 -13.40 2.42
CA LYS A 210 26.38 -12.70 3.66
C LYS A 210 27.80 -12.18 3.55
N LEU A 211 27.95 -10.87 3.80
CA LEU A 211 29.22 -10.16 3.72
C LEU A 211 29.67 -9.68 5.11
N ARG A 212 30.97 -9.35 5.25
CA ARG A 212 31.46 -8.69 6.45
C ARG A 212 30.79 -7.35 6.66
N LYS A 213 30.61 -6.94 7.91
CA LYS A 213 30.10 -5.59 8.24
C LYS A 213 31.00 -4.50 7.65
N ASN A 214 30.40 -3.41 7.23
CA ASN A 214 31.03 -2.31 6.50
C ASN A 214 31.66 -2.73 5.14
N TYR A 215 31.09 -3.74 4.51
CA TYR A 215 31.38 -4.01 3.11
C TYR A 215 30.86 -2.87 2.26
N PHE A 216 29.60 -2.44 2.49
CA PHE A 216 29.03 -1.27 1.88
C PHE A 216 29.24 -0.04 2.79
N VAL A 217 29.81 1.03 2.24
CA VAL A 217 30.10 2.26 2.96
C VAL A 217 29.42 3.44 2.27
N GLY A 218 28.60 4.18 3.02
CA GLY A 218 27.90 5.36 2.49
C GLY A 218 26.58 5.06 1.78
N ALA A 219 26.02 3.87 2.02
CA ALA A 219 24.64 3.58 1.67
C ALA A 219 23.71 4.65 2.25
N LYS A 220 22.79 5.18 1.42
CA LYS A 220 21.91 6.26 1.87
C LYS A 220 20.75 5.71 2.68
N GLN A 221 20.60 6.17 3.91
CA GLN A 221 19.35 5.94 4.64
C GLN A 221 18.20 6.65 3.92
N THR A 222 17.21 5.91 3.52
CA THR A 222 15.94 6.45 3.02
C THR A 222 15.01 6.75 4.21
N THR A 223 15.40 7.67 5.09
CA THR A 223 14.48 8.17 6.11
C THR A 223 13.43 9.04 5.44
N SER A 224 12.21 8.55 5.40
CA SER A 224 11.07 9.35 4.97
C SER A 224 10.96 10.59 5.88
N LYS A 225 11.02 11.78 5.30
CA LYS A 225 10.82 13.04 6.04
C LYS A 225 9.34 13.28 6.40
N VAL A 226 8.44 12.47 5.86
CA VAL A 226 6.99 12.57 6.08
C VAL A 226 6.59 12.56 7.57
N PRO A 227 7.11 11.66 8.43
CA PRO A 227 6.78 11.69 9.86
C PRO A 227 7.18 12.99 10.55
N PHE A 228 8.30 13.59 10.16
CA PHE A 228 8.76 14.86 10.74
C PHE A 228 7.87 16.04 10.33
N VAL A 229 7.31 16.02 9.12
CA VAL A 229 6.34 17.03 8.67
C VAL A 229 5.05 16.93 9.49
N PHE A 230 4.52 15.72 9.69
CA PHE A 230 3.32 15.53 10.53
C PHE A 230 3.58 15.90 11.99
N LEU A 231 4.75 15.58 12.53
CA LEU A 231 5.15 15.99 13.88
C LEU A 231 5.18 17.53 13.98
N GLY A 232 5.75 18.22 13.00
CA GLY A 232 5.76 19.69 12.95
C GLY A 232 4.35 20.30 12.92
N LEU A 233 3.46 19.73 12.09
CA LEU A 233 2.06 20.17 12.02
C LEU A 233 1.32 19.93 13.34
N ALA A 234 1.55 18.78 13.99
CA ALA A 234 0.94 18.46 15.28
C ALA A 234 1.38 19.45 16.37
N ILE A 235 2.67 19.82 16.41
CA ILE A 235 3.21 20.83 17.33
C ILE A 235 2.57 22.19 17.07
N LEU A 236 2.48 22.63 15.82
CA LEU A 236 1.85 23.91 15.44
C LEU A 236 0.37 23.95 15.84
N PHE A 237 -0.37 22.88 15.61
CA PHE A 237 -1.76 22.77 16.01
C PHE A 237 -1.92 22.78 17.53
N GLY A 238 -1.04 22.09 18.26
CA GLY A 238 -1.00 22.11 19.73
C GLY A 238 -0.74 23.51 20.29
N LEU A 239 0.23 24.22 19.73
CA LEU A 239 0.52 25.62 20.11
C LEU A 239 -0.65 26.55 19.79
N TYR A 240 -1.26 26.43 18.62
CA TYR A 240 -2.46 27.19 18.27
C TYR A 240 -3.61 26.95 19.27
N SER A 241 -3.87 25.69 19.61
CA SER A 241 -4.91 25.32 20.58
C SER A 241 -4.62 25.87 21.97
N LEU A 242 -3.36 25.80 22.40
CA LEU A 242 -2.92 26.39 23.68
C LEU A 242 -3.14 27.89 23.74
N VAL A 243 -2.71 28.61 22.69
CA VAL A 243 -2.91 30.06 22.58
C VAL A 243 -4.40 30.42 22.58
N ARG A 244 -5.22 29.68 21.84
CA ARG A 244 -6.68 29.86 21.84
C ARG A 244 -7.27 29.64 23.24
N CYS A 245 -6.85 28.59 23.94
CA CYS A 245 -7.29 28.30 25.30
C CYS A 245 -6.92 29.42 26.30
N LEU A 246 -5.71 29.98 26.18
CA LEU A 246 -5.26 31.10 27.01
C LEU A 246 -5.96 32.41 26.70
N LEU A 247 -6.33 32.62 25.42
CA LEU A 247 -7.01 33.86 24.99
C LEU A 247 -8.54 33.83 25.17
N ILE A 248 -9.13 32.63 25.36
CA ILE A 248 -10.55 32.51 25.66
C ILE A 248 -10.78 33.09 27.05
N LYS A 249 -11.34 34.29 27.12
CA LYS A 249 -11.85 34.85 28.38
C LYS A 249 -12.96 33.95 28.88
N LYS A 250 -12.77 33.34 30.07
CA LYS A 250 -13.85 32.65 30.77
C LYS A 250 -14.96 33.68 31.00
N THR A 251 -16.06 33.58 30.25
CA THR A 251 -17.28 34.31 30.53
C THR A 251 -17.81 33.79 31.85
N HIS A 252 -17.74 34.59 32.90
CA HIS A 252 -18.37 34.28 34.16
C HIS A 252 -19.88 34.44 33.93
N ILE A 253 -20.58 33.36 33.71
CA ILE A 253 -22.04 33.37 33.72
C ILE A 253 -22.44 33.45 35.17
N THR A 254 -22.91 34.63 35.57
CA THR A 254 -23.51 34.81 36.90
C THR A 254 -24.87 34.12 36.88
N PRO A 255 -25.13 33.09 37.63
CA PRO A 255 -26.45 32.46 37.66
C PRO A 255 -27.44 33.44 38.24
N ILE A 256 -28.42 33.86 37.46
CA ILE A 256 -29.53 34.73 37.90
C ILE A 256 -30.65 33.77 38.31
N VAL A 257 -31.03 33.84 39.55
CA VAL A 257 -32.23 33.14 40.03
C VAL A 257 -33.47 33.89 39.52
N ASN A 258 -34.16 33.29 38.57
CA ASN A 258 -35.38 33.83 38.00
C ASN A 258 -36.57 33.04 38.57
N PHE A 259 -37.54 33.73 39.13
CA PHE A 259 -38.75 33.11 39.71
C PHE A 259 -39.85 32.85 38.68
N TYR A 260 -39.64 33.34 37.46
CA TYR A 260 -40.59 33.17 36.37
C TYR A 260 -39.99 32.24 35.31
N PRO A 261 -40.83 31.36 34.72
CA PRO A 261 -40.38 30.56 33.60
C PRO A 261 -39.93 31.42 32.43
N PRO A 262 -39.03 30.94 31.56
CA PRO A 262 -38.64 31.61 30.33
C PRO A 262 -39.88 31.92 29.50
N LYS A 263 -39.86 33.08 28.80
CA LYS A 263 -40.97 33.45 27.89
C LYS A 263 -41.06 32.41 26.77
N ASP A 264 -42.30 32.04 26.44
CA ASP A 264 -42.65 31.19 25.32
C ASP A 264 -42.09 29.72 25.42
N MET A 265 -41.79 29.29 26.63
CA MET A 265 -41.38 27.89 26.90
C MET A 265 -42.42 27.25 27.82
N ASP A 266 -42.80 26.04 27.46
CA ASP A 266 -43.55 25.14 28.36
C ASP A 266 -42.62 24.32 29.25
N PRO A 267 -43.13 23.65 30.30
CA PRO A 267 -42.29 22.84 31.20
C PRO A 267 -41.55 21.70 30.53
N ALA A 268 -42.11 21.08 29.49
CA ALA A 268 -41.47 19.98 28.77
C ALA A 268 -40.29 20.48 27.92
N MET A 269 -40.40 21.65 27.28
CA MET A 269 -39.29 22.29 26.61
C MET A 269 -38.17 22.67 27.57
N VAL A 270 -38.49 23.15 28.76
CA VAL A 270 -37.48 23.51 29.77
C VAL A 270 -36.74 22.26 30.26
N GLY A 271 -37.44 21.18 30.56
CA GLY A 271 -36.84 19.90 30.96
C GLY A 271 -35.89 19.40 29.86
N THR A 272 -36.35 19.29 28.63
CA THR A 272 -35.53 18.87 27.48
C THR A 272 -34.26 19.71 27.27
N ILE A 273 -34.29 21.02 27.55
CA ILE A 273 -33.11 21.87 27.46
C ILE A 273 -32.12 21.64 28.61
N VAL A 274 -32.59 21.22 29.77
CA VAL A 274 -31.76 21.04 30.98
C VAL A 274 -30.98 19.73 30.91
N ASP A 275 -31.60 18.65 30.44
CA ASP A 275 -30.99 17.30 30.47
C ASP A 275 -30.85 16.65 29.09
N GLU A 276 -31.16 17.36 28.00
CA GLU A 276 -31.06 16.91 26.61
C GLU A 276 -31.90 15.65 26.30
N SER A 277 -32.88 15.33 27.15
CA SER A 277 -33.79 14.20 26.97
C SER A 277 -35.26 14.64 27.21
N VAL A 278 -36.22 13.86 26.71
CA VAL A 278 -37.63 14.04 26.99
C VAL A 278 -38.09 12.90 27.88
N ASP A 279 -38.28 13.20 29.16
CA ASP A 279 -38.66 12.21 30.14
C ASP A 279 -40.18 12.24 30.44
N GLN A 280 -40.71 11.20 31.08
CA GLN A 280 -42.10 11.11 31.47
C GLN A 280 -42.45 12.24 32.48
N GLU A 281 -41.52 12.68 33.29
CA GLU A 281 -41.67 13.75 34.27
C GLU A 281 -41.91 15.10 33.57
N ASP A 282 -41.21 15.37 32.46
CA ASP A 282 -41.40 16.57 31.67
C ASP A 282 -42.82 16.63 31.08
N LEU A 283 -43.30 15.49 30.56
CA LEU A 283 -44.65 15.41 30.01
C LEU A 283 -45.71 15.54 31.11
N MET A 284 -45.47 15.00 32.29
CA MET A 284 -46.37 15.11 33.44
C MET A 284 -46.47 16.57 33.95
N ALA A 285 -45.40 17.34 33.82
CA ALA A 285 -45.38 18.76 34.22
C ALA A 285 -46.29 19.63 33.29
N LEU A 286 -46.66 19.18 32.09
CA LEU A 286 -47.61 19.84 31.21
C LEU A 286 -49.04 19.87 31.81
N ILE A 287 -49.41 18.87 32.59
CA ILE A 287 -50.78 18.79 33.18
C ILE A 287 -51.10 19.99 34.06
N PRO A 288 -50.33 20.27 35.13
CA PRO A 288 -50.56 21.45 35.95
C PRO A 288 -50.35 22.79 35.17
N TYR A 289 -49.42 22.78 34.17
CA TYR A 289 -49.24 23.96 33.33
C TYR A 289 -50.50 24.25 32.49
N TRP A 290 -51.09 23.27 31.84
CA TRP A 290 -52.35 23.45 31.09
C TRP A 290 -53.51 23.79 31.96
N ALA A 291 -53.56 23.26 33.21
CA ALA A 291 -54.57 23.66 34.20
C ALA A 291 -54.41 25.11 34.57
N SER A 292 -53.17 25.61 34.77
CA SER A 292 -52.91 27.03 35.10
C SER A 292 -53.28 27.98 33.96
N LYS A 293 -53.25 27.48 32.70
CA LYS A 293 -53.65 28.20 31.50
C LYS A 293 -55.14 28.12 31.21
N GLY A 294 -55.91 27.32 31.94
CA GLY A 294 -57.34 27.15 31.81
C GLY A 294 -57.78 26.17 30.69
N TYR A 295 -56.86 25.37 30.16
CA TYR A 295 -57.18 24.38 29.13
C TYR A 295 -57.84 23.12 29.68
N LEU A 296 -57.55 22.79 30.95
CA LEU A 296 -58.14 21.67 31.66
C LEU A 296 -58.41 22.00 33.15
N THR A 297 -59.30 21.28 33.78
CA THR A 297 -59.54 21.30 35.22
C THR A 297 -59.11 19.97 35.83
N ILE A 298 -58.48 20.04 37.00
CA ILE A 298 -58.03 18.89 37.77
C ILE A 298 -58.98 18.76 38.93
N SER A 299 -59.64 17.60 39.05
CA SER A 299 -60.48 17.28 40.20
C SER A 299 -59.99 15.98 40.85
N GLU A 300 -59.87 15.98 42.14
CA GLU A 300 -59.42 14.83 42.93
C GLU A 300 -60.65 14.13 43.53
N THR A 301 -60.76 12.83 43.34
CA THR A 301 -61.70 11.94 43.98
C THR A 301 -60.92 10.98 44.88
N SER A 302 -61.59 10.34 45.84
CA SER A 302 -60.90 9.50 46.87
C SER A 302 -59.92 8.46 46.28
N ASP A 303 -60.07 8.02 45.05
CA ASP A 303 -59.27 6.99 44.44
C ASP A 303 -58.59 7.38 43.12
N ASP A 304 -59.03 8.52 42.48
CA ASP A 304 -58.55 8.89 41.13
C ASP A 304 -58.43 10.38 40.94
N LEU A 305 -57.52 10.80 40.03
CA LEU A 305 -57.33 12.14 39.53
C LEU A 305 -58.02 12.31 38.17
N ILE A 306 -59.08 13.09 38.14
CA ILE A 306 -59.89 13.28 36.93
C ILE A 306 -59.45 14.58 36.23
N LEU A 307 -59.01 14.43 34.95
CA LEU A 307 -58.68 15.56 34.09
C LEU A 307 -59.86 15.83 33.16
N THR A 308 -60.41 17.03 33.22
CA THR A 308 -61.54 17.44 32.35
C THR A 308 -61.11 18.55 31.43
N LYS A 309 -61.26 18.40 30.11
CA LYS A 309 -60.98 19.42 29.12
C LYS A 309 -62.02 20.54 29.22
N VAL A 310 -61.59 21.77 29.15
CA VAL A 310 -62.47 22.96 29.09
C VAL A 310 -62.84 23.19 27.62
N GLU A 311 -64.11 23.13 27.26
CA GLU A 311 -64.62 23.08 25.85
C GLU A 311 -64.34 24.39 25.06
N ASP A 312 -64.17 25.55 25.69
CA ASP A 312 -63.98 26.84 25.01
C ASP A 312 -62.51 27.24 24.82
N HIS A 313 -61.55 26.37 25.17
CA HIS A 313 -60.12 26.63 25.04
C HIS A 313 -59.39 25.49 24.33
N GLU A 314 -58.84 25.75 23.14
CA GLU A 314 -57.91 24.79 22.51
C GLU A 314 -56.48 25.00 23.02
N PRO A 315 -55.78 23.93 23.41
CA PRO A 315 -54.41 24.05 23.80
C PRO A 315 -53.55 24.46 22.58
N PRO A 316 -52.46 25.19 22.76
CA PRO A 316 -51.56 25.51 21.66
C PRO A 316 -51.01 24.24 21.04
N VAL A 317 -50.90 24.25 19.69
CA VAL A 317 -50.25 23.16 18.95
C VAL A 317 -48.78 23.15 19.39
N LEU A 318 -48.35 22.04 19.94
CA LEU A 318 -46.92 21.79 20.24
C LEU A 318 -46.16 21.74 18.91
N ASN A 319 -45.25 22.66 18.66
CA ASN A 319 -44.39 22.70 17.49
C ASN A 319 -43.13 21.85 17.72
#